data_34736cc85eeefa8e3c1711e40342e329
#
_entry.id   34736cc85eeefa8e3c1711e40342e329
#
_cell.length_a   1.000
_cell.length_b   1.000
_cell.length_c   1.000
_cell.angle_alpha   90.00
_cell.angle_beta   90.00
_cell.angle_gamma   90.00
#
_symmetry.space_group_name_H-M   'P 1'
#
loop_
_entity.id
_entity.type
_entity.pdbx_description
1 polymer ?
#
loop_
_entity_poly.entity_id
_entity_poly.type
_entity_poly.pdbx_seq_one_letter_code
_entity_poly.pdbx_strand_id
1 'polypeptide(L)'
;MASRKRELLLLRHGIAEPRSEGIDDAQRSLTPEGRSRTTQQLQRLVELDLDCDLVLSSPLVRARQTAELAVQAGLAPELELAAALAPLVDPLPLLERWLGPVSPRPAWRRLALVGHEPDLSTLAALLIGVPMAAAPQALLLKKAGAALLQWPAVPQGPLPGTARLELLLPPRVLLGPRERA
;
A
#
# COMPACT_ATOMS: atom_id res chain seq x y z
N MET A 1 -22.20 17.03 11.00
CA MET A 1 -21.54 16.72 9.70
C MET A 1 -21.35 15.20 9.62
N ALA A 2 -21.84 14.55 8.57
CA ALA A 2 -21.62 13.11 8.40
C ALA A 2 -20.10 12.84 8.34
N SER A 3 -19.62 11.94 9.18
CA SER A 3 -18.22 11.48 9.16
C SER A 3 -17.94 10.88 7.79
N ARG A 4 -16.99 11.45 7.05
CA ARG A 4 -16.63 10.95 5.70
C ARG A 4 -15.92 9.62 5.84
N LYS A 5 -16.37 8.63 5.07
CA LYS A 5 -15.65 7.38 4.81
C LYS A 5 -14.20 7.66 4.42
N ARG A 6 -13.26 6.93 5.00
CA ARG A 6 -11.83 6.95 4.65
C ARG A 6 -11.40 5.58 4.19
N GLU A 7 -10.54 5.53 3.19
CA GLU A 7 -10.03 4.29 2.62
C GLU A 7 -8.51 4.31 2.50
N LEU A 8 -7.92 3.16 2.72
CA LEU A 8 -6.48 2.95 2.65
C LEU A 8 -6.19 1.79 1.69
N LEU A 9 -5.54 2.09 0.58
CA LEU A 9 -5.07 1.11 -0.38
C LEU A 9 -3.61 0.78 -0.06
N LEU A 10 -3.34 -0.40 0.46
CA LEU A 10 -2.00 -0.91 0.69
C LEU A 10 -1.48 -1.58 -0.57
N LEU A 11 -0.31 -1.20 -1.05
CA LEU A 11 0.36 -1.74 -2.22
C LEU A 11 1.76 -2.22 -1.84
N ARG A 12 2.02 -3.51 -1.97
CA ARG A 12 3.40 -3.99 -1.88
C ARG A 12 4.14 -3.65 -3.17
N HIS A 13 5.39 -3.20 -3.08
CA HIS A 13 6.23 -2.94 -4.24
C HIS A 13 6.28 -4.12 -5.23
N GLY A 14 6.51 -3.85 -6.50
CA GLY A 14 6.64 -4.83 -7.58
C GLY A 14 7.84 -5.77 -7.44
N ILE A 15 8.04 -6.63 -8.45
CA ILE A 15 9.20 -7.54 -8.49
C ILE A 15 10.46 -6.70 -8.69
N ALA A 16 11.38 -6.79 -7.72
CA ALA A 16 12.66 -6.10 -7.73
C ALA A 16 13.81 -7.08 -7.99
N GLU A 17 14.96 -6.52 -8.40
CA GLU A 17 16.20 -7.26 -8.56
C GLU A 17 16.51 -8.11 -7.31
N PRO A 18 17.15 -9.27 -7.48
CA PRO A 18 17.53 -10.11 -6.35
C PRO A 18 18.51 -9.37 -5.42
N ARG A 19 18.58 -9.80 -4.18
CA ARG A 19 19.64 -9.35 -3.27
C ARG A 19 20.96 -9.92 -3.76
N SER A 20 21.99 -9.08 -3.80
CA SER A 20 23.35 -9.49 -4.14
C SER A 20 24.34 -8.85 -3.18
N GLU A 21 25.48 -9.51 -2.96
CA GLU A 21 26.56 -8.97 -2.15
C GLU A 21 27.09 -7.65 -2.74
N GLY A 22 27.38 -6.68 -1.88
CA GLY A 22 27.90 -5.38 -2.28
C GLY A 22 26.90 -4.37 -2.82
N ILE A 23 25.62 -4.75 -2.99
CA ILE A 23 24.55 -3.82 -3.37
C ILE A 23 23.68 -3.49 -2.17
N ASP A 24 23.53 -2.20 -1.88
CA ASP A 24 22.59 -1.73 -0.85
C ASP A 24 21.17 -2.15 -1.20
N ASP A 25 20.49 -2.86 -0.28
CA ASP A 25 19.11 -3.29 -0.44
C ASP A 25 18.14 -2.13 -0.76
N ALA A 26 18.43 -0.94 -0.27
CA ALA A 26 17.64 0.26 -0.53
C ALA A 26 17.67 0.67 -2.02
N GLN A 27 18.74 0.36 -2.73
CA GLN A 27 18.96 0.73 -4.13
C GLN A 27 18.44 -0.31 -5.15
N ARG A 28 17.94 -1.47 -4.70
CA ARG A 28 17.39 -2.48 -5.63
C ARG A 28 16.19 -1.95 -6.40
N SER A 29 16.33 -1.89 -7.72
CA SER A 29 15.29 -1.45 -8.65
C SER A 29 14.26 -2.54 -8.94
N LEU A 30 13.14 -2.16 -9.51
CA LEU A 30 12.23 -3.11 -10.16
C LEU A 30 12.91 -3.74 -11.38
N THR A 31 12.71 -5.05 -11.57
CA THR A 31 13.10 -5.71 -12.81
C THR A 31 12.25 -5.21 -13.99
N PRO A 32 12.69 -5.38 -15.26
CA PRO A 32 11.86 -5.06 -16.44
C PRO A 32 10.49 -5.79 -16.39
N GLU A 33 10.49 -7.09 -16.06
CA GLU A 33 9.25 -7.84 -15.86
C GLU A 33 8.42 -7.25 -14.70
N GLY A 34 9.07 -6.91 -13.59
CA GLY A 34 8.42 -6.29 -12.44
C GLY A 34 7.72 -4.99 -12.79
N ARG A 35 8.37 -4.13 -13.59
CA ARG A 35 7.77 -2.89 -14.09
C ARG A 35 6.54 -3.16 -14.93
N SER A 36 6.66 -4.01 -15.95
CA SER A 36 5.56 -4.34 -16.87
C SER A 36 4.35 -4.90 -16.13
N ARG A 37 4.55 -5.91 -15.27
CA ARG A 37 3.49 -6.53 -14.48
C ARG A 37 2.85 -5.55 -13.49
N THR A 38 3.67 -4.72 -12.83
CA THR A 38 3.17 -3.71 -11.89
C THR A 38 2.30 -2.70 -12.62
N THR A 39 2.72 -2.21 -13.79
CA THR A 39 1.91 -1.28 -14.61
C THR A 39 0.53 -1.87 -14.93
N GLN A 40 0.49 -3.12 -15.42
CA GLN A 40 -0.78 -3.79 -15.73
C GLN A 40 -1.70 -3.92 -14.49
N GLN A 41 -1.12 -4.26 -13.34
CA GLN A 41 -1.87 -4.37 -12.08
C GLN A 41 -2.44 -3.02 -11.64
N LEU A 42 -1.66 -1.95 -11.76
CA LEU A 42 -2.08 -0.59 -11.42
C LEU A 42 -3.19 -0.09 -12.35
N GLN A 43 -3.06 -0.34 -13.65
CA GLN A 43 -4.14 -0.06 -14.63
C GLN A 43 -5.42 -0.80 -14.27
N ARG A 44 -5.30 -2.08 -13.84
CA ARG A 44 -6.47 -2.85 -13.41
C ARG A 44 -7.10 -2.28 -12.14
N LEU A 45 -6.32 -1.75 -11.20
CA LEU A 45 -6.87 -1.05 -10.02
C LEU A 45 -7.65 0.22 -10.42
N VAL A 46 -7.16 0.96 -11.40
CA VAL A 46 -7.87 2.14 -11.96
C VAL A 46 -9.20 1.72 -12.61
N GLU A 47 -9.20 0.66 -13.42
CA GLU A 47 -10.42 0.11 -14.04
C GLU A 47 -11.45 -0.39 -13.00
N LEU A 48 -11.01 -0.70 -11.79
CA LEU A 48 -11.86 -1.10 -10.65
C LEU A 48 -12.29 0.10 -9.76
N ASP A 49 -12.12 1.33 -10.22
CA ASP A 49 -12.41 2.57 -9.50
C ASP A 49 -11.69 2.68 -8.14
N LEU A 50 -10.47 2.14 -8.08
CA LEU A 50 -9.62 2.19 -6.87
C LEU A 50 -8.60 3.34 -6.90
N ASP A 51 -8.88 4.40 -7.67
CA ASP A 51 -8.12 5.64 -7.69
C ASP A 51 -8.01 6.28 -6.29
N CYS A 52 -6.90 6.93 -6.04
CA CYS A 52 -6.53 7.51 -4.76
C CYS A 52 -6.26 9.01 -4.90
N ASP A 53 -6.40 9.74 -3.81
CA ASP A 53 -6.08 11.19 -3.78
C ASP A 53 -4.57 11.43 -3.75
N LEU A 54 -3.80 10.47 -3.22
CA LEU A 54 -2.35 10.56 -3.06
C LEU A 54 -1.74 9.17 -2.86
N VAL A 55 -0.51 8.98 -3.35
CA VAL A 55 0.35 7.86 -2.99
C VAL A 55 1.41 8.31 -1.98
N LEU A 56 1.47 7.66 -0.82
CA LEU A 56 2.59 7.75 0.11
C LEU A 56 3.50 6.54 -0.11
N SER A 57 4.79 6.74 -0.32
CA SER A 57 5.72 5.67 -0.66
C SER A 57 6.94 5.62 0.26
N SER A 58 7.36 4.40 0.59
CA SER A 58 8.71 4.17 1.11
C SER A 58 9.75 4.82 0.18
N PRO A 59 10.84 5.39 0.73
CA PRO A 59 11.91 5.99 -0.06
C PRO A 59 12.78 4.97 -0.80
N LEU A 60 12.69 3.66 -0.50
CA LEU A 60 13.46 2.62 -1.16
C LEU A 60 13.12 2.55 -2.65
N VAL A 61 14.14 2.41 -3.51
CA VAL A 61 14.02 2.55 -4.98
C VAL A 61 12.86 1.72 -5.55
N ARG A 62 12.72 0.44 -5.20
CA ARG A 62 11.64 -0.44 -5.71
C ARG A 62 10.23 0.04 -5.33
N ALA A 63 10.07 0.62 -4.15
CA ALA A 63 8.77 1.15 -3.71
C ALA A 63 8.48 2.48 -4.40
N ARG A 64 9.45 3.40 -4.45
CA ARG A 64 9.34 4.66 -5.18
C ARG A 64 9.00 4.43 -6.65
N GLN A 65 9.69 3.51 -7.34
CA GLN A 65 9.37 3.16 -8.72
C GLN A 65 7.97 2.58 -8.89
N THR A 66 7.49 1.80 -7.92
CA THR A 66 6.09 1.31 -7.91
C THR A 66 5.11 2.46 -7.78
N ALA A 67 5.39 3.44 -6.91
CA ALA A 67 4.55 4.64 -6.73
C ALA A 67 4.59 5.56 -7.96
N GLU A 68 5.74 5.72 -8.60
CA GLU A 68 5.88 6.45 -9.88
C GLU A 68 5.01 5.81 -10.98
N LEU A 69 5.02 4.48 -11.08
CA LEU A 69 4.14 3.73 -12.00
C LEU A 69 2.66 3.90 -11.64
N ALA A 70 2.32 4.01 -10.34
CA ALA A 70 0.94 4.24 -9.91
C ALA A 70 0.43 5.61 -10.38
N VAL A 71 1.24 6.66 -10.28
CA VAL A 71 0.91 7.99 -10.82
C VAL A 71 0.80 7.94 -12.36
N GLN A 72 1.74 7.30 -13.04
CA GLN A 72 1.71 7.15 -14.50
C GLN A 72 0.48 6.37 -15.00
N ALA A 73 0.01 5.39 -14.26
CA ALA A 73 -1.21 4.63 -14.56
C ALA A 73 -2.51 5.39 -14.24
N GLY A 74 -2.43 6.56 -13.61
CA GLY A 74 -3.60 7.34 -13.20
C GLY A 74 -4.24 6.89 -11.88
N LEU A 75 -3.57 6.04 -11.09
CA LEU A 75 -4.09 5.62 -9.79
C LEU A 75 -4.16 6.76 -8.78
N ALA A 76 -3.26 7.75 -8.88
CA ALA A 76 -3.31 8.98 -8.10
C ALA A 76 -2.64 10.12 -8.88
N PRO A 77 -2.98 11.39 -8.61
CA PRO A 77 -2.38 12.54 -9.29
C PRO A 77 -0.91 12.78 -8.93
N GLU A 78 -0.48 12.37 -7.75
CA GLU A 78 0.86 12.64 -7.23
C GLU A 78 1.30 11.60 -6.18
N LEU A 79 2.60 11.61 -5.85
CA LEU A 79 3.19 10.81 -4.79
C LEU A 79 4.02 11.69 -3.84
N GLU A 80 4.09 11.27 -2.57
CA GLU A 80 4.99 11.80 -1.56
C GLU A 80 5.81 10.67 -0.94
N LEU A 81 7.09 10.93 -0.64
CA LEU A 81 7.93 9.96 0.07
C LEU A 81 7.68 10.06 1.57
N ALA A 82 7.52 8.92 2.22
CA ALA A 82 7.28 8.80 3.65
C ALA A 82 8.29 7.81 4.27
N ALA A 83 9.23 8.31 5.05
CA ALA A 83 10.24 7.48 5.71
C ALA A 83 9.62 6.42 6.65
N ALA A 84 8.43 6.69 7.20
CA ALA A 84 7.68 5.74 8.02
C ALA A 84 7.23 4.47 7.27
N LEU A 85 7.31 4.44 5.94
CA LEU A 85 7.03 3.26 5.12
C LEU A 85 8.30 2.47 4.73
N ALA A 86 9.47 2.88 5.22
CA ALA A 86 10.69 2.08 5.08
C ALA A 86 10.59 0.79 5.91
N PRO A 87 11.29 -0.29 5.51
CA PRO A 87 11.25 -1.55 6.24
C PRO A 87 11.59 -1.39 7.72
N LEU A 88 10.87 -2.09 8.58
CA LEU A 88 11.05 -2.13 10.04
C LEU A 88 10.75 -0.79 10.76
N VAL A 89 10.13 0.16 10.09
CA VAL A 89 9.62 1.40 10.71
C VAL A 89 8.12 1.22 10.98
N ASP A 90 7.66 1.66 12.15
CA ASP A 90 6.22 1.60 12.47
C ASP A 90 5.44 2.66 11.67
N PRO A 91 4.48 2.26 10.81
CA PRO A 91 3.68 3.19 10.03
C PRO A 91 2.46 3.75 10.78
N LEU A 92 2.14 3.28 11.99
CA LEU A 92 0.96 3.76 12.72
C LEU A 92 0.98 5.27 12.99
N PRO A 93 2.10 5.89 13.44
CA PRO A 93 2.15 7.33 13.66
C PRO A 93 1.88 8.16 12.39
N LEU A 94 2.29 7.63 11.21
CA LEU A 94 1.95 8.25 9.93
C LEU A 94 0.43 8.27 9.72
N LEU A 95 -0.25 7.13 9.93
CA LEU A 95 -1.69 7.03 9.78
C LEU A 95 -2.45 7.85 10.81
N GLU A 96 -2.01 7.90 12.07
CA GLU A 96 -2.59 8.74 13.13
C GLU A 96 -2.56 10.22 12.71
N ARG A 97 -1.45 10.69 12.14
CA ARG A 97 -1.35 12.04 11.58
C ARG A 97 -2.34 12.27 10.43
N TRP A 98 -2.49 11.30 9.50
CA TRP A 98 -3.37 11.46 8.34
C TRP A 98 -4.85 11.34 8.68
N LEU A 99 -5.22 10.53 9.65
CA LEU A 99 -6.60 10.36 10.15
C LEU A 99 -6.96 11.37 11.24
N GLY A 100 -5.98 11.99 11.85
CA GLY A 100 -6.16 12.94 12.96
C GLY A 100 -6.68 14.31 12.56
N PRO A 101 -6.96 15.19 13.55
CA PRO A 101 -7.53 16.51 13.33
C PRO A 101 -6.60 17.47 12.59
N VAL A 102 -5.30 17.23 12.65
CA VAL A 102 -4.26 18.03 11.96
C VAL A 102 -3.74 17.34 10.71
N SER A 103 -4.60 16.61 10.01
CA SER A 103 -4.25 15.94 8.76
C SER A 103 -3.67 16.94 7.75
N PRO A 104 -2.55 16.58 7.04
CA PRO A 104 -2.00 17.44 6.00
C PRO A 104 -2.99 17.76 4.87
N ARG A 105 -3.95 16.87 4.62
CA ARG A 105 -5.01 17.02 3.61
C ARG A 105 -6.35 16.57 4.22
N PRO A 106 -7.06 17.43 4.94
CA PRO A 106 -8.29 17.02 5.66
C PRO A 106 -9.41 16.44 4.78
N ALA A 107 -9.38 16.73 3.47
CA ALA A 107 -10.46 16.33 2.55
C ALA A 107 -10.19 15.00 1.80
N TRP A 108 -9.05 14.33 2.03
CA TRP A 108 -8.76 13.08 1.32
C TRP A 108 -9.84 12.00 1.55
N ARG A 109 -10.09 11.17 0.57
CA ARG A 109 -11.02 10.05 0.60
C ARG A 109 -10.28 8.72 0.66
N ARG A 110 -9.32 8.51 -0.26
CA ARG A 110 -8.51 7.29 -0.33
C ARG A 110 -7.03 7.64 -0.47
N LEU A 111 -6.20 7.06 0.40
CA LEU A 111 -4.75 7.12 0.32
C LEU A 111 -4.19 5.77 -0.13
N ALA A 112 -3.17 5.77 -0.97
CA ALA A 112 -2.37 4.59 -1.25
C ALA A 112 -1.07 4.63 -0.43
N LEU A 113 -0.69 3.51 0.20
CA LEU A 113 0.61 3.31 0.82
C LEU A 113 1.40 2.28 0.05
N VAL A 114 2.57 2.65 -0.45
CA VAL A 114 3.50 1.72 -1.13
C VAL A 114 4.66 1.38 -0.21
N GLY A 115 4.80 0.11 0.12
CA GLY A 115 5.78 -0.35 1.11
C GLY A 115 6.20 -1.81 0.92
N HIS A 116 6.53 -2.43 2.03
CA HIS A 116 7.23 -3.70 2.09
C HIS A 116 6.48 -4.74 2.94
N GLU A 117 6.83 -6.01 2.77
CA GLU A 117 6.48 -7.08 3.67
C GLU A 117 7.62 -7.36 4.66
N PRO A 118 7.27 -7.73 5.91
CA PRO A 118 5.91 -8.01 6.42
C PRO A 118 5.13 -6.77 6.91
N ASP A 119 5.69 -5.58 6.82
CA ASP A 119 5.18 -4.38 7.51
C ASP A 119 3.76 -4.02 7.06
N LEU A 120 3.45 -4.07 5.74
CA LEU A 120 2.12 -3.74 5.23
C LEU A 120 1.06 -4.76 5.65
N SER A 121 1.34 -6.05 5.59
CA SER A 121 0.36 -7.05 6.03
C SER A 121 0.17 -7.06 7.54
N THR A 122 1.23 -6.80 8.31
CA THR A 122 1.14 -6.58 9.76
C THR A 122 0.27 -5.36 10.08
N LEU A 123 0.50 -4.24 9.41
CA LEU A 123 -0.33 -3.04 9.54
C LEU A 123 -1.80 -3.34 9.25
N ALA A 124 -2.09 -3.98 8.11
CA ALA A 124 -3.46 -4.35 7.75
C ALA A 124 -4.13 -5.20 8.83
N ALA A 125 -3.42 -6.22 9.32
CA ALA A 125 -3.92 -7.11 10.36
C ALA A 125 -4.22 -6.36 11.67
N LEU A 126 -3.33 -5.48 12.11
CA LEU A 126 -3.55 -4.65 13.31
C LEU A 126 -4.77 -3.75 13.16
N LEU A 127 -4.90 -3.08 12.03
CA LEU A 127 -6.00 -2.17 11.75
C LEU A 127 -7.36 -2.85 11.78
N ILE A 128 -7.45 -4.14 11.42
CA ILE A 128 -8.68 -4.94 11.51
C ILE A 128 -8.84 -5.69 12.84
N GLY A 129 -7.97 -5.46 13.82
CA GLY A 129 -8.11 -5.98 15.18
C GLY A 129 -7.42 -7.32 15.46
N VAL A 130 -6.53 -7.78 14.58
CA VAL A 130 -5.69 -8.96 14.87
C VAL A 130 -4.62 -8.56 15.89
N PRO A 131 -4.46 -9.31 17.00
CA PRO A 131 -3.43 -9.02 17.99
C PRO A 131 -2.01 -9.04 17.38
N MET A 132 -1.11 -8.18 17.86
CA MET A 132 0.27 -8.03 17.36
C MET A 132 1.01 -9.38 17.24
N ALA A 133 0.84 -10.29 18.20
CA ALA A 133 1.47 -11.59 18.19
C ALA A 133 1.07 -12.49 16.99
N ALA A 134 -0.12 -12.29 16.44
CA ALA A 134 -0.65 -13.04 15.28
C ALA A 134 -0.62 -12.22 13.97
N ALA A 135 -0.47 -10.91 14.03
CA ALA A 135 -0.57 -10.01 12.89
C ALA A 135 0.36 -10.36 11.71
N PRO A 136 1.66 -10.70 11.92
CA PRO A 136 2.57 -11.01 10.81
C PRO A 136 2.19 -12.25 9.99
N GLN A 137 1.30 -13.11 10.51
CA GLN A 137 0.87 -14.37 9.85
C GLN A 137 -0.58 -14.32 9.36
N ALA A 138 -1.34 -13.29 9.73
CA ALA A 138 -2.77 -13.18 9.45
C ALA A 138 -3.08 -12.87 7.97
N LEU A 139 -2.24 -12.08 7.34
CA LEU A 139 -2.40 -11.64 5.95
C LEU A 139 -1.08 -11.75 5.20
N LEU A 140 -1.15 -11.83 3.87
CA LEU A 140 0.04 -11.82 3.01
C LEU A 140 -0.23 -11.04 1.74
N LEU A 141 0.44 -9.91 1.58
CA LEU A 141 0.47 -9.17 0.33
C LEU A 141 1.56 -9.72 -0.60
N LYS A 142 1.18 -10.24 -1.76
CA LYS A 142 2.12 -10.63 -2.81
C LYS A 142 2.73 -9.38 -3.46
N LYS A 143 3.92 -9.49 -4.09
CA LYS A 143 4.56 -8.38 -4.84
C LYS A 143 3.58 -7.78 -5.83
N ALA A 144 3.39 -6.45 -5.80
CA ALA A 144 2.38 -5.68 -6.51
C ALA A 144 0.91 -6.11 -6.20
N GLY A 145 0.66 -6.87 -5.14
CA GLY A 145 -0.69 -7.10 -4.62
C GLY A 145 -1.19 -5.92 -3.82
N ALA A 146 -2.51 -5.82 -3.69
CA ALA A 146 -3.19 -4.74 -2.99
C ALA A 146 -4.12 -5.24 -1.90
N ALA A 147 -4.31 -4.44 -0.85
CA ALA A 147 -5.39 -4.59 0.12
C ALA A 147 -6.08 -3.25 0.33
N LEU A 148 -7.41 -3.25 0.35
CA LEU A 148 -8.22 -2.07 0.64
C LEU A 148 -8.81 -2.20 2.03
N LEU A 149 -8.49 -1.24 2.88
CA LEU A 149 -9.11 -1.08 4.19
C LEU A 149 -10.01 0.15 4.21
N GLN A 150 -11.03 0.13 5.05
CA GLN A 150 -12.02 1.18 5.15
C GLN A 150 -12.33 1.53 6.59
N TRP A 151 -12.45 2.82 6.84
CA TRP A 151 -13.08 3.40 8.04
C TRP A 151 -14.43 4.00 7.64
N PRO A 152 -15.56 3.45 8.13
CA PRO A 152 -16.90 4.04 7.91
C PRO A 152 -17.00 5.46 8.47
N ALA A 153 -16.28 5.69 9.58
CA ALA A 153 -16.11 6.97 10.23
C ALA A 153 -14.66 7.15 10.67
N VAL A 154 -14.18 8.40 10.71
CA VAL A 154 -12.82 8.69 11.22
C VAL A 154 -12.72 8.24 12.67
N PRO A 155 -11.74 7.40 13.04
CA PRO A 155 -11.57 6.93 14.41
C PRO A 155 -11.27 8.09 15.36
N GLN A 156 -11.80 8.01 16.59
CA GLN A 156 -11.59 9.01 17.65
C GLN A 156 -10.60 8.52 18.73
N GLY A 157 -9.84 7.47 18.45
CA GLY A 157 -8.90 6.84 19.39
C GLY A 157 -7.85 6.00 18.64
N PRO A 158 -7.19 5.06 19.34
CA PRO A 158 -6.19 4.19 18.75
C PRO A 158 -6.70 3.49 17.50
N LEU A 159 -5.88 3.39 16.46
CA LEU A 159 -6.26 2.85 15.15
C LEU A 159 -6.46 1.32 15.12
N PRO A 160 -5.73 0.49 15.90
CA PRO A 160 -5.92 -0.96 15.86
C PRO A 160 -7.37 -1.38 16.10
N GLY A 161 -7.89 -2.27 15.27
CA GLY A 161 -9.26 -2.77 15.35
C GLY A 161 -10.36 -1.81 14.89
N THR A 162 -10.01 -0.69 14.24
CA THR A 162 -11.00 0.31 13.81
C THR A 162 -11.36 0.23 12.33
N ALA A 163 -10.53 -0.43 11.51
CA ALA A 163 -10.76 -0.58 10.08
C ALA A 163 -11.46 -1.89 9.73
N ARG A 164 -11.99 -1.96 8.51
CA ARG A 164 -12.50 -3.18 7.88
C ARG A 164 -11.65 -3.49 6.65
N LEU A 165 -11.34 -4.77 6.43
CA LEU A 165 -10.76 -5.24 5.18
C LEU A 165 -11.89 -5.40 4.15
N GLU A 166 -11.87 -4.60 3.10
CA GLU A 166 -12.85 -4.66 2.02
C GLU A 166 -12.39 -5.56 0.88
N LEU A 167 -11.10 -5.47 0.51
CA LEU A 167 -10.52 -6.24 -0.59
C LEU A 167 -9.12 -6.75 -0.22
N LEU A 168 -8.80 -7.95 -0.68
CA LEU A 168 -7.43 -8.47 -0.75
C LEU A 168 -7.21 -9.01 -2.17
N LEU A 169 -6.40 -8.30 -2.95
CA LEU A 169 -6.22 -8.51 -4.39
C LEU A 169 -4.81 -9.01 -4.70
N PRO A 170 -4.60 -10.33 -4.74
CA PRO A 170 -3.33 -10.86 -5.19
C PRO A 170 -3.17 -10.65 -6.71
N PRO A 171 -1.92 -10.57 -7.23
CA PRO A 171 -1.64 -10.32 -8.65
C PRO A 171 -2.39 -11.23 -9.62
N ARG A 172 -2.58 -12.50 -9.25
CA ARG A 172 -3.31 -13.48 -10.08
C ARG A 172 -4.79 -13.13 -10.31
N VAL A 173 -5.39 -12.39 -9.38
CA VAL A 173 -6.78 -11.92 -9.50
C VAL A 173 -6.85 -10.69 -10.40
N LEU A 174 -5.87 -9.80 -10.27
CA LEU A 174 -5.79 -8.58 -11.08
C LEU A 174 -5.44 -8.86 -12.54
N LEU A 175 -4.52 -9.79 -12.80
CA LEU A 175 -4.00 -10.06 -14.16
C LEU A 175 -4.63 -11.29 -14.84
N GLY A 176 -5.49 -12.02 -14.13
CA GLY A 176 -6.00 -13.30 -14.64
C GLY A 176 -4.95 -14.44 -14.61
N PRO A 177 -5.30 -15.63 -15.11
CA PRO A 177 -4.38 -16.75 -15.22
C PRO A 177 -3.24 -16.41 -16.18
N ARG A 178 -2.01 -16.84 -15.85
CA ARG A 178 -0.90 -16.77 -16.81
C ARG A 178 -1.25 -17.66 -18.00
N GLU A 179 -1.13 -17.16 -19.23
CA GLU A 179 -1.06 -18.03 -20.39
C GLU A 179 0.06 -19.03 -20.15
N ARG A 180 -0.28 -20.31 -20.15
CA ARG A 180 0.73 -21.37 -20.08
C ARG A 180 1.38 -21.43 -21.47
N ALA A 181 2.63 -20.96 -21.53
CA ALA A 181 3.47 -21.19 -22.68
C ALA A 181 3.80 -22.68 -22.84
#